data_0bf2d91c17f4e5c720ebb83d71db42c8
#
_entry.id   0bf2d91c17f4e5c720ebb83d71db42c8
#
_cell.length_a   1.000
_cell.length_b   1.000
_cell.length_c   1.000
_cell.angle_alpha   90.00
_cell.angle_beta   90.00
_cell.angle_gamma   90.00
#
_symmetry.space_group_name_H-M   'P 1'
#
loop_
_entity.id
_entity.type
_entity.pdbx_description
1 polymer ?
#
loop_
_entity_poly.entity_id
_entity_poly.type
_entity_poly.pdbx_seq_one_letter_code
_entity_poly.pdbx_strand_id
1 'polypeptide(L)'
;TGPSDRRESLTAEDFSAIGQANKAGHKFGTSVDVYPPEEYEGYDLILLEEPRYEDGSGGGTATISISPQGEVGSVTKSAEANPRMVRDAFEIAIETGKVRWLNGFDTVLPTIYATLGFRPVARLAFDPDYQPDGWDYETYAKFNGGKPDVVFMSYVGKPSTYVAGDGEYASDYDAAVDLTLKSVPTTLLSPKRGGDVSPTGTDIDFSNFIEQIDVPLAEFDTPYRSTAIGMPE
;
A
#
# COMPACT_ATOMS: atom_id res chain seq x y z
N THR A 1 -31.69 -0.32 25.79
CA THR A 1 -31.39 -0.01 24.39
C THR A 1 -29.89 0.07 24.26
N GLY A 2 -29.29 -1.06 23.82
CA GLY A 2 -27.86 -1.14 23.55
C GLY A 2 -27.50 -0.32 22.31
N PRO A 3 -26.22 0.07 22.13
CA PRO A 3 -25.76 0.75 20.92
C PRO A 3 -26.03 -0.16 19.72
N SER A 4 -26.73 0.35 18.73
CA SER A 4 -26.99 -0.33 17.47
C SER A 4 -25.65 -0.54 16.76
N ASP A 5 -25.25 -1.78 16.63
CA ASP A 5 -24.14 -2.25 15.81
C ASP A 5 -24.50 -2.02 14.32
N ARG A 6 -24.40 -0.76 13.87
CA ARG A 6 -24.37 -0.44 12.44
C ARG A 6 -22.90 -0.48 12.03
N ARG A 7 -22.43 -1.66 11.70
CA ARG A 7 -21.31 -1.77 10.75
C ARG A 7 -21.88 -1.36 9.40
N GLU A 8 -21.83 -0.06 9.10
CA GLU A 8 -22.03 0.40 7.75
C GLU A 8 -20.92 -0.24 6.91
N SER A 9 -21.31 -1.08 5.94
CA SER A 9 -20.34 -1.68 5.02
C SER A 9 -19.64 -0.56 4.26
N LEU A 10 -18.30 -0.58 4.21
CA LEU A 10 -17.49 0.34 3.41
C LEU A 10 -17.96 0.27 1.94
N THR A 11 -18.36 1.41 1.38
CA THR A 11 -18.74 1.49 -0.03
C THR A 11 -17.54 1.90 -0.88
N ALA A 12 -17.59 1.63 -2.17
CA ALA A 12 -16.57 2.08 -3.12
C ALA A 12 -16.51 3.61 -3.20
N GLU A 13 -17.66 4.29 -3.03
CA GLU A 13 -17.75 5.74 -2.97
C GLU A 13 -16.98 6.30 -1.77
N ASP A 14 -17.19 5.74 -0.58
CA ASP A 14 -16.51 6.18 0.63
C ASP A 14 -15.00 5.93 0.53
N PHE A 15 -14.61 4.74 0.06
CA PHE A 15 -13.22 4.37 -0.15
C PHE A 15 -12.52 5.32 -1.12
N SER A 16 -13.11 5.56 -2.29
CA SER A 16 -12.56 6.47 -3.30
C SER A 16 -12.45 7.90 -2.75
N ALA A 17 -13.50 8.42 -2.09
CA ALA A 17 -13.50 9.77 -1.53
C ALA A 17 -12.40 9.95 -0.47
N ILE A 18 -12.24 9.00 0.46
CA ILE A 18 -11.19 9.02 1.49
C ILE A 18 -9.81 8.90 0.84
N GLY A 19 -9.63 7.97 -0.09
CA GLY A 19 -8.39 7.79 -0.82
C GLY A 19 -7.95 9.05 -1.56
N GLN A 20 -8.88 9.73 -2.24
CA GLN A 20 -8.62 11.01 -2.92
C GLN A 20 -8.25 12.13 -1.94
N ALA A 21 -8.94 12.23 -0.79
CA ALA A 21 -8.61 13.21 0.23
C ALA A 21 -7.20 12.96 0.81
N ASN A 22 -6.84 11.72 1.09
CA ASN A 22 -5.51 11.33 1.56
C ASN A 22 -4.44 11.68 0.53
N LYS A 23 -4.68 11.32 -0.75
CA LYS A 23 -3.79 11.63 -1.87
C LYS A 23 -3.54 13.13 -1.99
N ALA A 24 -4.59 13.95 -1.94
CA ALA A 24 -4.50 15.40 -2.05
C ALA A 24 -3.74 16.05 -0.89
N GLY A 25 -3.79 15.46 0.30
CA GLY A 25 -3.09 15.94 1.49
C GLY A 25 -1.62 15.50 1.60
N HIS A 26 -1.13 14.65 0.69
CA HIS A 26 0.20 14.07 0.80
C HIS A 26 1.16 14.56 -0.27
N LYS A 27 2.40 14.92 0.13
CA LYS A 27 3.45 15.43 -0.77
C LYS A 27 3.70 14.53 -2.00
N PHE A 28 3.66 13.21 -1.81
CA PHE A 28 3.85 12.21 -2.86
C PHE A 28 2.54 11.61 -3.39
N GLY A 29 1.41 12.29 -3.15
CA GLY A 29 0.10 11.77 -3.53
C GLY A 29 -0.07 11.53 -5.04
N THR A 30 0.62 12.29 -5.88
CA THR A 30 0.58 12.10 -7.34
C THR A 30 1.10 10.74 -7.80
N SER A 31 1.90 10.05 -6.99
CA SER A 31 2.41 8.70 -7.31
C SER A 31 1.44 7.57 -6.95
N VAL A 32 0.25 7.87 -6.48
CA VAL A 32 -0.73 6.86 -6.07
C VAL A 32 -1.98 6.98 -6.93
N ASP A 33 -2.44 5.86 -7.47
CA ASP A 33 -3.69 5.79 -8.20
C ASP A 33 -4.84 5.49 -7.23
N VAL A 34 -5.86 6.35 -7.27
CA VAL A 34 -7.15 6.15 -6.62
C VAL A 34 -8.20 6.30 -7.69
N TYR A 35 -8.93 5.23 -7.94
CA TYR A 35 -9.88 5.14 -9.06
C TYR A 35 -11.25 5.72 -8.69
N PRO A 36 -12.10 6.03 -9.70
CA PRO A 36 -13.51 6.27 -9.49
C PRO A 36 -14.21 5.04 -8.88
N PRO A 37 -15.31 5.20 -8.13
CA PRO A 37 -15.97 4.11 -7.42
C PRO A 37 -16.33 2.91 -8.30
N GLU A 38 -16.76 3.16 -9.54
CA GLU A 38 -17.16 2.13 -10.50
C GLU A 38 -16.03 1.19 -10.91
N GLU A 39 -14.78 1.60 -10.80
CA GLU A 39 -13.62 0.78 -11.14
C GLU A 39 -13.23 -0.18 -10.02
N TYR A 40 -13.80 -0.02 -8.82
CA TYR A 40 -13.55 -0.93 -7.70
C TYR A 40 -14.49 -2.13 -7.65
N GLU A 41 -15.27 -2.39 -8.70
CA GLU A 41 -16.12 -3.57 -8.74
C GLU A 41 -15.30 -4.86 -8.62
N GLY A 42 -15.64 -5.68 -7.62
CA GLY A 42 -14.93 -6.93 -7.33
C GLY A 42 -13.62 -6.81 -6.58
N TYR A 43 -13.21 -5.60 -6.19
CA TYR A 43 -12.05 -5.40 -5.33
C TYR A 43 -12.39 -5.67 -3.86
N ASP A 44 -11.40 -6.15 -3.10
CA ASP A 44 -11.45 -6.05 -1.65
C ASP A 44 -10.93 -4.66 -1.23
N LEU A 45 -11.75 -3.93 -0.50
CA LEU A 45 -11.45 -2.58 -0.04
C LEU A 45 -11.23 -2.60 1.46
N ILE A 46 -10.11 -2.06 1.92
CA ILE A 46 -9.73 -1.98 3.33
C ILE A 46 -9.54 -0.52 3.69
N LEU A 47 -10.25 -0.09 4.71
CA LEU A 47 -10.09 1.23 5.35
C LEU A 47 -9.72 1.02 6.81
N LEU A 48 -8.66 1.66 7.23
CA LEU A 48 -8.33 1.82 8.65
C LEU A 48 -8.64 3.23 9.09
N GLU A 49 -9.21 3.37 10.28
CA GLU A 49 -9.52 4.65 10.90
C GLU A 49 -8.99 4.68 12.34
N GLU A 50 -8.32 5.76 12.69
CA GLU A 50 -7.97 6.04 14.09
C GLU A 50 -9.12 6.73 14.79
N PRO A 51 -9.43 6.35 16.05
CA PRO A 51 -10.34 7.12 16.86
C PRO A 51 -9.87 8.58 16.97
N ARG A 52 -10.79 9.52 16.84
CA ARG A 52 -10.50 10.92 17.15
C ARG A 52 -10.68 11.14 18.65
N TYR A 53 -9.67 11.68 19.31
CA TYR A 53 -9.66 11.95 20.73
C TYR A 53 -10.14 13.38 21.02
N GLU A 54 -10.55 13.64 22.28
CA GLU A 54 -11.06 14.97 22.71
C GLU A 54 -10.00 16.07 22.63
N ASP A 55 -8.73 15.72 22.73
CA ASP A 55 -7.60 16.64 22.58
C ASP A 55 -7.29 17.03 21.11
N GLY A 56 -8.07 16.48 20.16
CA GLY A 56 -7.93 16.73 18.74
C GLY A 56 -6.95 15.79 18.03
N SER A 57 -6.26 14.91 18.76
CA SER A 57 -5.37 13.88 18.15
C SER A 57 -6.17 12.72 17.56
N GLY A 58 -5.53 11.91 16.74
CA GLY A 58 -6.17 10.79 16.04
C GLY A 58 -7.04 11.23 14.86
N GLY A 59 -7.92 10.35 14.42
CA GLY A 59 -8.81 10.58 13.28
C GLY A 59 -8.11 10.39 11.93
N GLY A 60 -6.90 9.84 11.93
CA GLY A 60 -6.18 9.48 10.71
C GLY A 60 -6.84 8.31 9.98
N THR A 61 -6.62 8.23 8.67
CA THR A 61 -7.15 7.17 7.81
C THR A 61 -6.06 6.58 6.93
N ALA A 62 -6.20 5.29 6.60
CA ALA A 62 -5.39 4.63 5.58
C ALA A 62 -6.27 3.72 4.72
N THR A 63 -6.01 3.70 3.42
CA THR A 63 -6.72 2.84 2.46
C THR A 63 -5.76 1.88 1.77
N ILE A 64 -6.27 0.72 1.40
CA ILE A 64 -5.62 -0.26 0.55
C ILE A 64 -6.66 -1.06 -0.21
N SER A 65 -6.45 -1.31 -1.48
CA SER A 65 -7.32 -2.15 -2.31
C SER A 65 -6.59 -3.40 -2.81
N ILE A 66 -7.34 -4.48 -3.05
CA ILE A 66 -6.84 -5.69 -3.68
C ILE A 66 -7.73 -5.99 -4.88
N SER A 67 -7.17 -5.97 -6.07
CA SER A 67 -7.90 -6.29 -7.30
C SER A 67 -8.30 -7.77 -7.36
N PRO A 68 -9.24 -8.16 -8.22
CA PRO A 68 -9.58 -9.56 -8.46
C PRO A 68 -8.37 -10.43 -8.88
N GLN A 69 -7.32 -9.81 -9.46
CA GLN A 69 -6.09 -10.47 -9.86
C GLN A 69 -5.02 -10.47 -8.76
N GLY A 70 -5.33 -9.92 -7.59
CA GLY A 70 -4.44 -9.88 -6.42
C GLY A 70 -3.41 -8.75 -6.47
N GLU A 71 -3.63 -7.73 -7.30
CA GLU A 71 -2.84 -6.51 -7.25
C GLU A 71 -3.22 -5.68 -6.03
N VAL A 72 -2.22 -5.26 -5.26
CA VAL A 72 -2.39 -4.29 -4.19
C VAL A 72 -2.22 -2.89 -4.75
N GLY A 73 -3.23 -2.06 -4.59
CA GLY A 73 -3.26 -0.69 -5.07
C GLY A 73 -3.95 0.27 -4.12
N SER A 74 -4.06 1.53 -4.55
CA SER A 74 -4.74 2.62 -3.82
C SER A 74 -4.30 2.72 -2.35
N VAL A 75 -2.99 2.52 -2.13
CA VAL A 75 -2.37 2.61 -0.81
C VAL A 75 -2.20 4.07 -0.45
N THR A 76 -3.05 4.58 0.41
CA THR A 76 -2.99 5.97 0.88
C THR A 76 -3.01 6.06 2.39
N LYS A 77 -2.59 7.20 2.93
CA LYS A 77 -2.84 7.58 4.32
C LYS A 77 -3.02 9.08 4.42
N SER A 78 -3.82 9.52 5.38
CA SER A 78 -3.91 10.93 5.70
C SER A 78 -2.65 11.45 6.39
N ALA A 79 -2.41 12.76 6.35
CA ALA A 79 -1.20 13.37 6.91
C ALA A 79 -1.09 13.16 8.43
N GLU A 80 -2.24 13.20 9.14
CA GLU A 80 -2.36 13.00 10.57
C GLU A 80 -2.30 11.54 11.02
N ALA A 81 -2.44 10.59 10.07
CA ALA A 81 -2.47 9.17 10.40
C ALA A 81 -1.14 8.67 10.96
N ASN A 82 -1.23 7.78 11.96
CA ASN A 82 -0.05 7.10 12.48
C ASN A 82 0.72 6.42 11.34
N PRO A 83 2.04 6.59 11.27
CA PRO A 83 2.88 5.96 10.22
C PRO A 83 2.73 4.45 10.11
N ARG A 84 2.36 3.76 11.19
CA ARG A 84 2.14 2.30 11.20
C ARG A 84 0.87 1.86 10.48
N MET A 85 -0.10 2.75 10.29
CA MET A 85 -1.40 2.37 9.69
C MET A 85 -1.27 1.73 8.31
N VAL A 86 -0.34 2.19 7.48
CA VAL A 86 -0.09 1.56 6.17
C VAL A 86 0.40 0.13 6.33
N ARG A 87 1.30 -0.12 7.29
CA ARG A 87 1.77 -1.48 7.57
C ARG A 87 0.64 -2.37 8.04
N ASP A 88 -0.17 -1.89 8.98
CA ASP A 88 -1.29 -2.66 9.53
C ASP A 88 -2.34 -2.95 8.44
N ALA A 89 -2.59 -1.99 7.52
CA ALA A 89 -3.44 -2.22 6.36
C ALA A 89 -2.88 -3.33 5.45
N PHE A 90 -1.56 -3.35 5.22
CA PHE A 90 -0.92 -4.44 4.48
C PHE A 90 -1.03 -5.79 5.20
N GLU A 91 -0.86 -5.83 6.52
CA GLU A 91 -0.99 -7.06 7.31
C GLU A 91 -2.40 -7.64 7.13
N ILE A 92 -3.45 -6.80 7.24
CA ILE A 92 -4.83 -7.21 6.98
C ILE A 92 -5.02 -7.68 5.53
N ALA A 93 -4.49 -6.93 4.55
CA ALA A 93 -4.56 -7.32 3.15
C ALA A 93 -3.92 -8.70 2.90
N ILE A 94 -2.76 -8.95 3.48
CA ILE A 94 -2.04 -10.23 3.38
C ILE A 94 -2.83 -11.37 4.03
N GLU A 95 -3.50 -11.14 5.15
CA GLU A 95 -4.34 -12.13 5.83
C GLU A 95 -5.51 -12.61 4.98
N THR A 96 -5.99 -11.80 4.02
CA THR A 96 -7.01 -12.25 3.05
C THR A 96 -6.55 -13.45 2.21
N GLY A 97 -5.24 -13.65 2.08
CA GLY A 97 -4.65 -14.65 1.20
C GLY A 97 -4.79 -14.34 -0.29
N LYS A 98 -5.27 -13.15 -0.66
CA LYS A 98 -5.50 -12.72 -2.06
C LYS A 98 -4.34 -11.94 -2.65
N VAL A 99 -3.49 -11.32 -1.82
CA VAL A 99 -2.34 -10.52 -2.27
C VAL A 99 -1.40 -11.36 -3.13
N ARG A 100 -1.04 -10.85 -4.30
CA ARG A 100 -0.14 -11.49 -5.27
C ARG A 100 1.01 -10.59 -5.69
N TRP A 101 0.73 -9.33 -5.99
CA TRP A 101 1.72 -8.42 -6.55
C TRP A 101 1.31 -6.96 -6.30
N LEU A 102 2.24 -6.07 -6.56
CA LEU A 102 2.01 -4.62 -6.64
C LEU A 102 3.03 -4.00 -7.59
N ASN A 103 2.78 -2.76 -7.94
CA ASN A 103 3.78 -1.90 -8.57
C ASN A 103 3.87 -0.56 -7.84
N GLY A 104 4.90 0.18 -8.12
CA GLY A 104 5.10 1.52 -7.59
C GLY A 104 6.36 2.17 -8.14
N PHE A 105 6.44 3.47 -8.04
CA PHE A 105 7.63 4.20 -8.46
C PHE A 105 8.85 3.83 -7.60
N ASP A 106 10.02 3.75 -8.23
CA ASP A 106 11.32 3.48 -7.61
C ASP A 106 11.75 4.66 -6.72
N THR A 107 11.06 4.78 -5.61
CA THR A 107 11.26 5.76 -4.55
C THR A 107 11.67 5.02 -3.27
N VAL A 108 11.12 5.40 -2.11
CA VAL A 108 11.26 4.64 -0.86
C VAL A 108 10.33 3.43 -0.81
N LEU A 109 9.29 3.40 -1.65
CA LEU A 109 8.23 2.40 -1.61
C LEU A 109 8.72 0.97 -1.81
N PRO A 110 9.56 0.64 -2.84
CA PRO A 110 10.04 -0.74 -3.02
C PRO A 110 10.81 -1.27 -1.82
N THR A 111 11.54 -0.40 -1.10
CA THR A 111 12.24 -0.80 0.13
C THR A 111 11.24 -1.18 1.24
N ILE A 112 10.17 -0.39 1.41
CA ILE A 112 9.10 -0.69 2.38
C ILE A 112 8.41 -2.00 1.99
N TYR A 113 8.01 -2.16 0.74
CA TYR A 113 7.33 -3.35 0.25
C TYR A 113 8.17 -4.62 0.37
N ALA A 114 9.49 -4.51 0.18
CA ALA A 114 10.39 -5.64 0.40
C ALA A 114 10.32 -6.15 1.86
N THR A 115 10.23 -5.25 2.84
CA THR A 115 10.07 -5.64 4.26
C THR A 115 8.73 -6.32 4.55
N LEU A 116 7.71 -6.06 3.73
CA LEU A 116 6.38 -6.67 3.85
C LEU A 116 6.25 -8.01 3.11
N GLY A 117 7.32 -8.49 2.50
CA GLY A 117 7.35 -9.78 1.82
C GLY A 117 7.18 -9.73 0.31
N PHE A 118 7.35 -8.56 -0.30
CA PHE A 118 7.39 -8.40 -1.75
C PHE A 118 8.83 -8.46 -2.27
N ARG A 119 9.00 -8.94 -3.50
CA ARG A 119 10.28 -9.05 -4.19
C ARG A 119 10.21 -8.37 -5.56
N PRO A 120 11.18 -7.51 -5.91
CA PRO A 120 11.23 -6.91 -7.24
C PRO A 120 11.45 -8.00 -8.31
N VAL A 121 10.70 -7.90 -9.40
CA VAL A 121 10.74 -8.86 -10.52
C VAL A 121 10.97 -8.13 -11.84
N ALA A 122 10.17 -7.12 -12.12
CA ALA A 122 10.25 -6.35 -13.35
C ALA A 122 10.26 -4.86 -13.07
N ARG A 123 10.66 -4.10 -14.08
CA ARG A 123 10.62 -2.64 -14.03
C ARG A 123 10.36 -2.05 -15.41
N LEU A 124 9.79 -0.86 -15.41
CA LEU A 124 9.65 -0.03 -16.59
C LEU A 124 10.39 1.29 -16.38
N ALA A 125 11.10 1.74 -17.41
CA ALA A 125 11.67 3.07 -17.40
C ALA A 125 10.55 4.13 -17.28
N PHE A 126 10.84 5.22 -16.55
CA PHE A 126 9.90 6.34 -16.47
C PHE A 126 9.58 6.85 -17.88
N ASP A 127 8.30 6.92 -18.20
CA ASP A 127 7.81 7.45 -19.46
C ASP A 127 6.97 8.71 -19.20
N PRO A 128 7.40 9.88 -19.70
CA PRO A 128 6.65 11.12 -19.52
C PRO A 128 5.23 11.10 -20.10
N ASP A 129 4.97 10.25 -21.11
CA ASP A 129 3.66 10.14 -21.76
C ASP A 129 2.64 9.39 -20.86
N TYR A 130 3.13 8.66 -19.85
CA TYR A 130 2.32 7.91 -18.88
C TYR A 130 2.49 8.43 -17.44
N GLN A 131 3.10 9.61 -17.26
CA GLN A 131 3.21 10.19 -15.93
C GLN A 131 1.83 10.58 -15.38
N PRO A 132 1.61 10.43 -14.06
CA PRO A 132 0.37 10.90 -13.42
C PRO A 132 0.15 12.39 -13.60
N ASP A 133 -1.12 12.80 -13.69
CA ASP A 133 -1.49 14.21 -13.74
C ASP A 133 -0.97 14.97 -12.51
N GLY A 134 -0.37 16.13 -12.74
CA GLY A 134 0.22 16.93 -11.67
C GLY A 134 1.57 16.44 -11.19
N TRP A 135 2.27 15.59 -11.96
CA TRP A 135 3.62 15.16 -11.63
C TRP A 135 4.57 16.35 -11.44
N ASP A 136 5.25 16.42 -10.31
CA ASP A 136 6.20 17.46 -9.96
C ASP A 136 7.62 16.88 -9.87
N TYR A 137 8.43 17.16 -10.88
CA TYR A 137 9.81 16.66 -10.97
C TYR A 137 10.69 17.14 -9.80
N GLU A 138 10.40 18.29 -9.19
CA GLU A 138 11.18 18.79 -8.05
C GLU A 138 10.91 17.96 -6.80
N THR A 139 9.64 17.60 -6.57
CA THR A 139 9.25 16.73 -5.45
C THR A 139 9.95 15.37 -5.52
N TYR A 140 10.13 14.84 -6.72
CA TYR A 140 10.78 13.55 -6.95
C TYR A 140 12.26 13.64 -7.34
N ALA A 141 12.90 14.84 -7.29
CA ALA A 141 14.25 15.09 -7.83
C ALA A 141 15.31 14.12 -7.31
N LYS A 142 15.23 13.66 -6.06
CA LYS A 142 16.17 12.69 -5.46
C LYS A 142 16.04 11.26 -6.01
N PHE A 143 14.98 10.96 -6.74
CA PHE A 143 14.73 9.67 -7.36
C PHE A 143 14.94 9.80 -8.88
N ASN A 144 16.11 9.40 -9.33
CA ASN A 144 16.49 9.43 -10.75
C ASN A 144 16.19 10.80 -11.43
N GLY A 145 16.49 11.92 -10.75
CA GLY A 145 16.26 13.27 -11.30
C GLY A 145 14.78 13.61 -11.53
N GLY A 146 13.89 13.07 -10.73
CA GLY A 146 12.43 13.27 -10.83
C GLY A 146 11.73 12.30 -11.79
N LYS A 147 12.44 11.30 -12.27
CA LYS A 147 11.96 10.28 -13.22
C LYS A 147 12.20 8.87 -12.68
N PRO A 148 11.63 8.50 -11.52
CA PRO A 148 11.79 7.15 -10.99
C PRO A 148 11.11 6.14 -11.90
N ASP A 149 11.78 5.00 -12.13
CA ASP A 149 11.18 3.89 -12.85
C ASP A 149 9.97 3.34 -12.07
N VAL A 150 9.13 2.55 -12.72
CA VAL A 150 8.09 1.77 -12.06
C VAL A 150 8.63 0.37 -11.78
N VAL A 151 8.57 -0.07 -10.53
CA VAL A 151 9.03 -1.39 -10.08
C VAL A 151 7.82 -2.28 -9.81
N PHE A 152 7.82 -3.45 -10.40
CA PHE A 152 6.81 -4.49 -10.21
C PHE A 152 7.34 -5.55 -9.25
N MET A 153 6.57 -5.87 -8.22
CA MET A 153 7.01 -6.74 -7.14
C MET A 153 6.00 -7.86 -6.89
N SER A 154 6.48 -9.09 -6.85
CA SER A 154 5.68 -10.27 -6.47
C SER A 154 5.66 -10.44 -4.96
N TYR A 155 4.51 -10.80 -4.40
CA TYR A 155 4.41 -11.22 -3.03
C TYR A 155 4.96 -12.64 -2.85
N VAL A 156 6.00 -12.78 -2.03
CA VAL A 156 6.68 -14.06 -1.76
C VAL A 156 6.52 -14.53 -0.31
N GLY A 157 5.85 -13.73 0.52
CA GLY A 157 5.53 -14.07 1.91
C GLY A 157 6.73 -14.05 2.87
N LYS A 158 7.87 -13.53 2.45
CA LYS A 158 9.08 -13.43 3.28
C LYS A 158 9.73 -12.07 3.06
N PRO A 159 10.05 -11.33 4.13
CA PRO A 159 10.80 -10.09 4.03
C PRO A 159 12.07 -10.26 3.22
N SER A 160 12.40 -9.26 2.44
CA SER A 160 13.61 -9.19 1.61
C SER A 160 14.22 -7.79 1.70
N THR A 161 15.35 -7.59 1.07
CA THR A 161 15.99 -6.28 0.91
C THR A 161 15.84 -5.86 -0.54
N TYR A 162 15.46 -4.61 -0.76
CA TYR A 162 15.45 -3.98 -2.06
C TYR A 162 16.77 -3.25 -2.29
N VAL A 163 17.32 -3.38 -3.49
CA VAL A 163 18.44 -2.58 -3.96
C VAL A 163 17.97 -1.77 -5.16
N ALA A 164 18.28 -0.47 -5.18
CA ALA A 164 17.90 0.40 -6.29
C ALA A 164 18.40 -0.18 -7.63
N GLY A 165 17.49 -0.32 -8.58
CA GLY A 165 17.78 -0.96 -9.87
C GLY A 165 17.41 -2.44 -9.95
N ASP A 166 16.98 -3.08 -8.86
CA ASP A 166 16.48 -4.46 -8.91
C ASP A 166 15.24 -4.58 -9.81
N GLY A 167 15.12 -5.72 -10.46
CA GLY A 167 14.06 -6.02 -11.43
C GLY A 167 14.56 -5.95 -12.88
N GLU A 168 14.05 -6.83 -13.72
CA GLU A 168 14.37 -6.90 -15.15
C GLU A 168 13.54 -5.85 -15.92
N TYR A 169 14.17 -5.12 -16.84
CA TYR A 169 13.42 -4.21 -17.71
C TYR A 169 12.50 -4.99 -18.63
N ALA A 170 11.20 -4.74 -18.52
CA ALA A 170 10.19 -5.29 -19.40
C ALA A 170 9.97 -4.36 -20.61
N SER A 171 9.44 -4.92 -21.69
CA SER A 171 9.14 -4.17 -22.93
C SER A 171 7.98 -3.19 -22.77
N ASP A 172 7.01 -3.55 -21.94
CA ASP A 172 5.77 -2.81 -21.72
C ASP A 172 5.11 -3.25 -20.41
N TYR A 173 3.98 -2.62 -20.05
CA TYR A 173 3.26 -2.87 -18.81
C TYR A 173 2.77 -4.31 -18.71
N ASP A 174 2.17 -4.84 -19.77
CA ASP A 174 1.61 -6.21 -19.77
C ASP A 174 2.71 -7.26 -19.58
N ALA A 175 3.86 -7.07 -20.23
CA ALA A 175 5.02 -7.94 -20.03
C ALA A 175 5.56 -7.87 -18.60
N ALA A 176 5.58 -6.68 -17.97
CA ALA A 176 6.00 -6.54 -16.58
C ALA A 176 5.03 -7.25 -15.63
N VAL A 177 3.72 -7.10 -15.83
CA VAL A 177 2.69 -7.81 -15.06
C VAL A 177 2.83 -9.32 -15.21
N ASP A 178 2.98 -9.80 -16.44
CA ASP A 178 3.13 -11.22 -16.74
C ASP A 178 4.36 -11.86 -16.04
N LEU A 179 5.51 -11.19 -16.09
CA LEU A 179 6.72 -11.63 -15.38
C LEU A 179 6.47 -11.69 -13.87
N THR A 180 5.79 -10.69 -13.35
CA THR A 180 5.53 -10.54 -11.92
C THR A 180 4.59 -11.62 -11.42
N LEU A 181 3.49 -11.89 -12.13
CA LEU A 181 2.54 -12.95 -11.78
C LEU A 181 3.17 -14.35 -11.85
N LYS A 182 4.02 -14.61 -12.85
CA LYS A 182 4.76 -15.88 -12.97
C LYS A 182 5.73 -16.11 -11.82
N SER A 183 6.16 -15.06 -11.14
CA SER A 183 7.09 -15.11 -10.01
C SER A 183 6.39 -15.30 -8.65
N VAL A 184 5.07 -15.26 -8.60
CA VAL A 184 4.31 -15.55 -7.37
C VAL A 184 4.45 -17.03 -7.03
N PRO A 185 4.87 -17.39 -5.80
CA PRO A 185 4.99 -18.78 -5.39
C PRO A 185 3.67 -19.54 -5.50
N THR A 186 3.69 -20.72 -6.12
CA THR A 186 2.48 -21.56 -6.28
C THR A 186 1.84 -21.95 -4.94
N THR A 187 2.62 -22.03 -3.87
CA THR A 187 2.13 -22.27 -2.51
C THR A 187 1.20 -21.17 -1.97
N LEU A 188 1.32 -19.95 -2.49
CA LEU A 188 0.46 -18.82 -2.15
C LEU A 188 -0.78 -18.75 -3.06
N LEU A 189 -0.82 -19.52 -4.15
CA LEU A 189 -1.96 -19.56 -5.08
C LEU A 189 -3.03 -20.57 -4.64
N SER A 190 -2.72 -21.43 -3.67
CA SER A 190 -3.67 -22.39 -3.11
C SER A 190 -4.45 -21.77 -1.96
N PRO A 191 -5.79 -21.96 -1.86
CA PRO A 191 -6.55 -21.47 -0.74
C PRO A 191 -6.00 -22.08 0.55
N LYS A 192 -5.69 -21.26 1.56
CA LYS A 192 -5.25 -21.71 2.88
C LYS A 192 -6.39 -22.58 3.48
N ARG A 193 -6.15 -23.89 3.65
CA ARG A 193 -6.88 -24.68 4.63
C ARG A 193 -6.47 -24.17 6.01
N GLY A 194 -7.45 -23.71 6.79
CA GLY A 194 -7.24 -23.09 8.08
C GLY A 194 -6.21 -23.84 8.94
N GLY A 195 -5.22 -23.14 9.39
CA GLY A 195 -4.19 -23.62 10.31
C GLY A 195 -3.17 -22.54 10.52
N ASP A 196 -3.04 -22.10 11.77
CA ASP A 196 -2.11 -21.16 12.36
C ASP A 196 -0.90 -20.72 11.53
N VAL A 197 -0.84 -19.44 11.20
CA VAL A 197 0.40 -18.76 10.95
C VAL A 197 0.43 -17.51 11.85
N SER A 198 1.02 -17.65 13.04
CA SER A 198 1.49 -16.50 13.79
C SER A 198 2.57 -15.80 12.98
N PRO A 199 2.47 -14.50 12.72
CA PRO A 199 3.57 -13.75 12.17
C PRO A 199 4.68 -13.71 13.23
N THR A 200 5.81 -14.35 12.97
CA THR A 200 7.03 -14.11 13.74
C THR A 200 7.49 -12.70 13.37
N GLY A 201 6.98 -11.74 14.14
CA GLY A 201 7.36 -10.33 14.01
C GLY A 201 8.82 -10.15 14.38
N THR A 202 9.68 -9.91 13.42
CA THR A 202 10.85 -9.08 13.63
C THR A 202 10.36 -7.64 13.60
N ASP A 203 10.46 -6.95 14.73
CA ASP A 203 10.27 -5.50 14.81
C ASP A 203 11.29 -4.84 13.87
N ILE A 204 10.88 -4.51 12.67
CA ILE A 204 11.70 -3.75 11.74
C ILE A 204 11.51 -2.30 12.12
N ASP A 205 12.59 -1.69 12.56
CA ASP A 205 12.64 -0.27 12.88
C ASP A 205 12.52 0.55 11.59
N PHE A 206 11.34 1.10 11.34
CA PHE A 206 11.06 1.97 10.20
C PHE A 206 11.56 3.41 10.39
N SER A 207 12.11 3.77 11.55
CA SER A 207 12.55 5.12 11.89
C SER A 207 13.53 5.67 10.85
N ASN A 208 14.45 4.83 10.36
CA ASN A 208 15.44 5.25 9.36
C ASN A 208 14.83 5.50 7.95
N PHE A 209 13.66 4.96 7.67
CA PHE A 209 12.97 5.18 6.38
C PHE A 209 12.09 6.42 6.43
N ILE A 210 11.59 6.78 7.61
CA ILE A 210 10.69 7.93 7.81
C ILE A 210 11.46 9.25 7.72
N GLU A 211 12.72 9.31 8.15
CA GLU A 211 13.57 10.50 7.96
C GLU A 211 13.72 10.89 6.48
N GLN A 212 13.60 9.92 5.56
CA GLN A 212 13.64 10.19 4.13
C GLN A 212 12.32 10.74 3.57
N ILE A 213 11.23 10.66 4.35
CA ILE A 213 9.88 11.08 3.95
C ILE A 213 9.46 12.40 4.62
N ASP A 214 10.34 13.08 5.37
CA ASP A 214 10.05 14.36 6.05
C ASP A 214 8.96 14.29 7.15
N VAL A 215 8.90 13.19 7.92
CA VAL A 215 8.01 13.06 9.07
C VAL A 215 8.83 13.11 10.37
N PRO A 216 8.54 13.98 11.35
CA PRO A 216 9.27 14.04 12.61
C PRO A 216 9.11 12.77 13.45
N LEU A 217 10.22 12.24 13.96
CA LEU A 217 10.34 11.00 14.75
C LEU A 217 9.61 10.97 16.09
N ALA A 218 9.01 12.06 16.54
CA ALA A 218 8.58 12.23 17.94
C ALA A 218 7.25 11.53 18.31
N GLU A 219 6.57 10.84 17.38
CA GLU A 219 5.21 10.33 17.60
C GLU A 219 5.05 8.81 17.66
N PHE A 220 6.15 8.05 17.71
CA PHE A 220 6.09 6.59 17.53
C PHE A 220 5.70 5.76 18.77
N ASP A 221 5.53 6.36 19.95
CA ASP A 221 5.43 5.64 21.23
C ASP A 221 4.00 5.50 21.81
N THR A 222 2.97 5.92 21.11
CA THR A 222 1.60 5.75 21.59
C THR A 222 0.92 4.51 20.99
N PRO A 223 0.34 3.62 21.84
CA PRO A 223 -0.42 2.49 21.33
C PRO A 223 -1.71 3.00 20.70
N TYR A 224 -1.85 2.86 19.37
CA TYR A 224 -3.09 3.15 18.71
C TYR A 224 -3.95 1.88 18.54
N ARG A 225 -5.27 2.07 18.50
CA ARG A 225 -6.21 1.02 18.13
C ARG A 225 -6.79 1.38 16.77
N SER A 226 -6.56 0.54 15.78
CA SER A 226 -7.24 0.64 14.48
C SER A 226 -8.45 -0.29 14.45
N THR A 227 -9.46 0.09 13.70
CA THR A 227 -10.62 -0.75 13.40
C THR A 227 -10.67 -0.94 11.88
N ALA A 228 -10.61 -2.19 11.44
CA ALA A 228 -10.81 -2.52 10.03
C ALA A 228 -12.30 -2.50 9.70
N ILE A 229 -12.69 -1.78 8.65
CA ILE A 229 -14.06 -1.70 8.16
C ILE A 229 -14.07 -2.25 6.73
N GLY A 230 -15.02 -3.11 6.41
CA GLY A 230 -15.26 -3.51 5.02
C GLY A 230 -14.74 -4.86 4.57
N MET A 231 -14.44 -5.81 5.49
CA MET A 231 -14.24 -7.22 5.07
C MET A 231 -15.60 -7.94 5.00
N PRO A 232 -16.01 -8.48 3.84
CA PRO A 232 -17.13 -9.41 3.80
C PRO A 232 -16.72 -10.74 4.46
N GLU A 233 -17.68 -11.37 5.17
CA GLU A 233 -17.55 -12.73 5.70
C GLU A 233 -17.44 -13.78 4.58
#